data_b2b4a14876eef0668ceb5262351b3208
#
_entry.id   b2b4a14876eef0668ceb5262351b3208
#
_cell.length_a   1.000
_cell.length_b   1.000
_cell.length_c   1.000
_cell.angle_alpha   90.00
_cell.angle_beta   90.00
_cell.angle_gamma   90.00
#
_symmetry.space_group_name_H-M   'P 1'
#
loop_
_entity.id
_entity.type
_entity.pdbx_description
1 polymer ?
#
loop_
_entity_poly.entity_id
_entity_poly.type
_entity_poly.pdbx_seq_one_letter_code
_entity_poly.pdbx_strand_id
1 'polypeptide(L)'
;MKLMFLAMMATYVGGNIYIFVRALQQLGGAPVCVRVLFGVLFWAAALALFVAIGMRNVALPATLSRAMFNLGSTWLVFTLYMVIALIVTDLTHWTMPSFRCGFWVALVAVSALLAYGYWNYRHPRVVELDLAIDRPIEGNEMRIVAVSD
;
A
#
# COMPACT_ATOMS: atom_id res chain seq x y z
N MET A 1 -0.69 7.63 24.00
CA MET A 1 0.20 7.41 22.85
C MET A 1 0.70 5.97 22.73
N LYS A 2 1.27 5.35 23.77
CA LYS A 2 1.83 3.98 23.70
C LYS A 2 0.79 2.91 23.30
N LEU A 3 -0.44 2.99 23.85
CA LEU A 3 -1.51 2.02 23.57
C LEU A 3 -1.98 2.10 22.11
N MET A 4 -2.10 3.30 21.57
CA MET A 4 -2.50 3.51 20.16
C MET A 4 -1.44 2.97 19.18
N PHE A 5 -0.16 3.20 19.49
CA PHE A 5 0.94 2.64 18.72
C PHE A 5 0.94 1.11 18.75
N LEU A 6 0.75 0.52 19.94
CA LEU A 6 0.68 -0.93 20.11
C LEU A 6 -0.50 -1.54 19.33
N ALA A 7 -1.67 -0.90 19.37
CA ALA A 7 -2.85 -1.32 18.62
C ALA A 7 -2.59 -1.27 17.11
N MET A 8 -1.97 -0.20 16.60
CA MET A 8 -1.63 -0.07 15.19
C MET A 8 -0.63 -1.15 14.73
N MET A 9 0.39 -1.42 15.55
CA MET A 9 1.35 -2.49 15.28
C MET A 9 0.70 -3.88 15.30
N ALA A 10 -0.17 -4.15 16.27
CA ALA A 10 -0.89 -5.42 16.36
C ALA A 10 -1.82 -5.63 15.15
N THR A 11 -2.52 -4.57 14.71
CA THR A 11 -3.38 -4.63 13.51
C THR A 11 -2.55 -4.88 12.25
N TYR A 12 -1.40 -4.22 12.11
CA TYR A 12 -0.51 -4.43 10.98
C TYR A 12 0.04 -5.86 10.92
N VAL A 13 0.56 -6.35 12.04
CA VAL A 13 1.11 -7.72 12.12
C VAL A 13 0.00 -8.75 11.90
N GLY A 14 -1.16 -8.57 12.53
CA GLY A 14 -2.32 -9.44 12.35
C GLY A 14 -2.81 -9.48 10.90
N GLY A 15 -2.87 -8.33 10.23
CA GLY A 15 -3.23 -8.24 8.81
C GLY A 15 -2.23 -8.98 7.91
N ASN A 16 -0.93 -8.82 8.16
CA ASN A 16 0.10 -9.56 7.41
C ASN A 16 0.01 -11.07 7.65
N ILE A 17 -0.20 -11.52 8.90
CA ILE A 17 -0.39 -12.95 9.21
C ILE A 17 -1.62 -13.49 8.46
N TYR A 18 -2.73 -12.76 8.48
CA TYR A 18 -3.96 -13.17 7.78
C TYR A 18 -3.73 -13.34 6.28
N ILE A 19 -3.12 -12.35 5.61
CA ILE A 19 -2.78 -12.42 4.18
C ILE A 19 -1.83 -13.60 3.90
N PHE A 20 -0.80 -13.76 4.74
CA PHE A 20 0.19 -14.82 4.59
C PHE A 20 -0.41 -16.21 4.68
N VAL A 21 -1.26 -16.46 5.68
CA VAL A 21 -1.96 -17.75 5.83
C VAL A 21 -2.86 -18.03 4.63
N ARG A 22 -3.61 -17.01 4.15
CA ARG A 22 -4.46 -17.16 2.96
C ARG A 22 -3.64 -17.45 1.70
N ALA A 23 -2.50 -16.78 1.51
CA ALA A 23 -1.60 -17.03 0.39
C ALA A 23 -1.01 -18.46 0.44
N LEU A 24 -0.58 -18.92 1.63
CA LEU A 24 -0.07 -20.29 1.79
C LEU A 24 -1.14 -21.37 1.50
N GLN A 25 -2.40 -21.10 1.83
CA GLN A 25 -3.51 -22.00 1.48
C GLN A 25 -3.66 -22.16 -0.04
N GLN A 26 -3.47 -21.07 -0.80
CA GLN A 26 -3.50 -21.12 -2.27
C GLN A 26 -2.27 -21.80 -2.86
N LEU A 27 -1.13 -21.73 -2.18
CA LEU A 27 0.13 -22.40 -2.56
C LEU A 27 0.19 -23.87 -2.07
N GLY A 28 -0.95 -24.45 -1.68
CA GLY A 28 -1.03 -25.81 -1.13
C GLY A 28 -0.39 -26.90 -1.99
N GLY A 29 -0.45 -26.78 -3.32
CA GLY A 29 0.16 -27.70 -4.29
C GLY A 29 1.60 -27.36 -4.70
N ALA A 30 2.15 -26.21 -4.25
CA ALA A 30 3.49 -25.78 -4.64
C ALA A 30 4.60 -26.53 -3.85
N PRO A 31 5.78 -26.74 -4.44
CA PRO A 31 6.93 -27.34 -3.76
C PRO A 31 7.36 -26.49 -2.56
N VAL A 32 7.94 -27.14 -1.56
CA VAL A 32 8.35 -26.52 -0.29
C VAL A 32 9.29 -25.32 -0.54
N CYS A 33 10.20 -25.42 -1.50
CA CYS A 33 11.13 -24.36 -1.87
C CYS A 33 10.39 -23.06 -2.26
N VAL A 34 9.30 -23.15 -3.05
CA VAL A 34 8.50 -22.00 -3.46
C VAL A 34 7.79 -21.37 -2.26
N ARG A 35 7.27 -22.18 -1.35
CA ARG A 35 6.60 -21.67 -0.13
C ARG A 35 7.58 -20.95 0.79
N VAL A 36 8.78 -21.50 0.96
CA VAL A 36 9.84 -20.89 1.78
C VAL A 36 10.30 -19.58 1.15
N LEU A 37 10.58 -19.58 -0.15
CA LEU A 37 10.99 -18.38 -0.88
C LEU A 37 9.93 -17.28 -0.79
N PHE A 38 8.66 -17.64 -1.00
CA PHE A 38 7.53 -16.72 -0.84
C PHE A 38 7.48 -16.16 0.58
N GLY A 39 7.63 -17.01 1.61
CA GLY A 39 7.63 -16.58 3.01
C GLY A 39 8.73 -15.58 3.32
N VAL A 40 9.96 -15.85 2.87
CA VAL A 40 11.10 -14.96 3.07
C VAL A 40 10.86 -13.60 2.39
N LEU A 41 10.42 -13.58 1.12
CA LEU A 41 10.17 -12.36 0.38
C LEU A 41 9.01 -11.56 0.98
N PHE A 42 7.94 -12.24 1.39
CA PHE A 42 6.77 -11.62 2.02
C PHE A 42 7.15 -10.90 3.31
N TRP A 43 7.83 -11.59 4.23
CA TRP A 43 8.23 -11.00 5.51
C TRP A 43 9.33 -9.96 5.36
N ALA A 44 10.23 -10.12 4.39
CA ALA A 44 11.21 -9.08 4.06
C ALA A 44 10.53 -7.77 3.62
N ALA A 45 9.50 -7.85 2.77
CA ALA A 45 8.73 -6.69 2.35
C ALA A 45 7.90 -6.08 3.52
N ALA A 46 7.26 -6.93 4.32
CA ALA A 46 6.48 -6.50 5.49
C ALA A 46 7.34 -5.79 6.55
N LEU A 47 8.58 -6.21 6.73
CA LEU A 47 9.48 -5.61 7.71
C LEU A 47 10.31 -4.45 7.16
N ALA A 48 10.37 -4.26 5.84
CA ALA A 48 11.23 -3.27 5.18
C ALA A 48 11.04 -1.84 5.73
N LEU A 49 9.79 -1.44 6.02
CA LEU A 49 9.50 -0.11 6.58
C LEU A 49 10.11 0.07 7.97
N PHE A 50 9.96 -0.93 8.84
CA PHE A 50 10.47 -0.86 10.22
C PHE A 50 11.99 -0.89 10.23
N VAL A 51 12.60 -1.69 9.36
CA VAL A 51 14.06 -1.71 9.19
C VAL A 51 14.56 -0.37 8.66
N ALA A 52 13.90 0.23 7.67
CA ALA A 52 14.25 1.54 7.13
C ALA A 52 14.19 2.64 8.20
N ILE A 53 13.16 2.62 9.06
CA ILE A 53 13.02 3.58 10.16
C ILE A 53 14.06 3.32 11.26
N GLY A 54 14.26 2.06 11.65
CA GLY A 54 15.20 1.68 12.70
C GLY A 54 16.67 1.94 12.33
N MET A 55 17.01 1.78 11.04
CA MET A 55 18.36 2.01 10.51
C MET A 55 18.61 3.45 10.08
N ARG A 56 17.73 4.40 10.38
CA ARG A 56 17.88 5.81 10.02
C ARG A 56 19.19 6.44 10.54
N ASN A 57 19.72 5.93 11.66
CA ASN A 57 20.97 6.40 12.27
C ASN A 57 22.22 5.66 11.75
N VAL A 58 22.05 4.65 10.90
CA VAL A 58 23.14 3.91 10.27
C VAL A 58 23.42 4.54 8.90
N ALA A 59 24.69 4.73 8.57
CA ALA A 59 25.14 5.32 7.30
C ALA A 59 24.89 4.35 6.12
N LEU A 60 23.61 4.12 5.77
CA LEU A 60 23.23 3.37 4.58
C LEU A 60 23.32 4.28 3.33
N PRO A 61 23.64 3.71 2.16
CA PRO A 61 23.53 4.43 0.90
C PRO A 61 22.14 5.01 0.74
N ALA A 62 22.03 6.30 0.39
CA ALA A 62 20.74 7.01 0.29
C ALA A 62 19.74 6.33 -0.66
N THR A 63 20.26 5.69 -1.72
CA THR A 63 19.44 4.90 -2.67
C THR A 63 18.79 3.69 -2.01
N LEU A 64 19.53 2.95 -1.18
CA LEU A 64 19.02 1.77 -0.49
C LEU A 64 17.97 2.15 0.56
N SER A 65 18.26 3.19 1.35
CA SER A 65 17.32 3.70 2.37
C SER A 65 16.00 4.16 1.73
N ARG A 66 16.06 4.89 0.60
CA ARG A 66 14.88 5.31 -0.16
C ARG A 66 14.10 4.12 -0.73
N ALA A 67 14.81 3.13 -1.29
CA ALA A 67 14.17 1.93 -1.84
C ALA A 67 13.43 1.14 -0.77
N MET A 68 14.05 0.92 0.40
CA MET A 68 13.44 0.22 1.53
C MET A 68 12.23 0.98 2.08
N PHE A 69 12.32 2.29 2.20
CA PHE A 69 11.20 3.13 2.66
C PHE A 69 10.04 3.07 1.67
N ASN A 70 10.29 3.23 0.36
CA ASN A 70 9.29 3.15 -0.68
C ASN A 70 8.63 1.76 -0.75
N LEU A 71 9.43 0.69 -0.67
CA LEU A 71 8.91 -0.67 -0.65
C LEU A 71 8.01 -0.89 0.57
N GLY A 72 8.49 -0.52 1.74
CA GLY A 72 7.76 -0.74 2.99
C GLY A 72 6.50 0.10 3.11
N SER A 73 6.51 1.36 2.65
CA SER A 73 5.31 2.22 2.62
C SER A 73 4.27 1.69 1.64
N THR A 74 4.69 1.26 0.44
CA THR A 74 3.80 0.62 -0.53
C THR A 74 3.22 -0.68 0.02
N TRP A 75 4.03 -1.48 0.72
CA TRP A 75 3.58 -2.71 1.36
C TRP A 75 2.54 -2.47 2.45
N LEU A 76 2.68 -1.41 3.24
CA LEU A 76 1.71 -1.03 4.25
C LEU A 76 0.34 -0.73 3.62
N VAL A 77 0.33 0.06 2.55
CA VAL A 77 -0.90 0.37 1.79
C VAL A 77 -1.48 -0.89 1.16
N PHE A 78 -0.64 -1.74 0.55
CA PHE A 78 -1.05 -3.04 0.01
C PHE A 78 -1.71 -3.92 1.08
N THR A 79 -1.10 -4.02 2.27
CA THR A 79 -1.64 -4.81 3.38
C THR A 79 -3.03 -4.33 3.78
N LEU A 80 -3.22 -3.01 3.90
CA LEU A 80 -4.51 -2.42 4.27
C LEU A 80 -5.61 -2.80 3.27
N TYR A 81 -5.38 -2.54 1.98
CA TYR A 81 -6.36 -2.86 0.94
C TYR A 81 -6.58 -4.36 0.77
N MET A 82 -5.51 -5.15 0.91
CA MET A 82 -5.61 -6.61 0.79
C MET A 82 -6.43 -7.23 1.92
N VAL A 83 -6.27 -6.75 3.17
CA VAL A 83 -7.09 -7.21 4.30
C VAL A 83 -8.56 -6.88 4.05
N ILE A 84 -8.87 -5.66 3.62
CA ILE A 84 -10.26 -5.26 3.31
C ILE A 84 -10.84 -6.14 2.20
N ALA A 85 -10.09 -6.32 1.10
CA ALA A 85 -10.52 -7.14 -0.02
C ALA A 85 -10.74 -8.60 0.38
N LEU A 86 -9.86 -9.17 1.20
CA LEU A 86 -10.02 -10.55 1.70
C LEU A 86 -11.22 -10.70 2.63
N ILE A 87 -11.49 -9.74 3.50
CA ILE A 87 -12.69 -9.75 4.34
C ILE A 87 -13.95 -9.74 3.47
N VAL A 88 -13.99 -8.90 2.43
CA VAL A 88 -15.11 -8.85 1.49
C VAL A 88 -15.26 -10.18 0.75
N THR A 89 -14.17 -10.77 0.26
CA THR A 89 -14.23 -12.07 -0.44
C THR A 89 -14.60 -13.23 0.49
N ASP A 90 -14.18 -13.18 1.75
CA ASP A 90 -14.58 -14.21 2.74
C ASP A 90 -16.08 -14.10 3.09
N LEU A 91 -16.59 -12.89 3.19
CA LEU A 91 -18.01 -12.66 3.43
C LEU A 91 -18.86 -13.13 2.22
N THR A 92 -18.39 -12.90 0.99
CA THR A 92 -19.04 -13.41 -0.22
C THR A 92 -18.97 -14.93 -0.33
N HIS A 93 -17.87 -15.54 0.11
CA HIS A 93 -17.73 -16.99 0.15
C HIS A 93 -18.73 -17.64 1.12
N TRP A 94 -19.10 -16.97 2.20
CA TRP A 94 -20.10 -17.46 3.15
C TRP A 94 -21.50 -17.51 2.53
N THR A 95 -21.81 -16.56 1.62
CA THR A 95 -23.10 -16.53 0.90
C THR A 95 -23.07 -17.38 -0.37
N MET A 96 -21.92 -17.55 -1.01
CA MET A 96 -21.71 -18.29 -2.26
C MET A 96 -20.50 -19.24 -2.18
N PRO A 97 -20.65 -20.50 -1.72
CA PRO A 97 -19.54 -21.43 -1.52
C PRO A 97 -18.75 -21.78 -2.79
N SER A 98 -19.32 -21.54 -3.97
CA SER A 98 -18.66 -21.79 -5.27
C SER A 98 -17.52 -20.82 -5.59
N PHE A 99 -17.37 -19.73 -4.84
CA PHE A 99 -16.36 -18.68 -5.12
C PHE A 99 -14.98 -19.03 -4.55
N ARG A 100 -14.30 -20.00 -5.21
CA ARG A 100 -12.97 -20.47 -4.80
C ARG A 100 -11.82 -19.52 -5.16
N CYS A 101 -12.05 -18.57 -6.08
CA CYS A 101 -11.02 -17.67 -6.60
C CYS A 101 -10.90 -16.35 -5.83
N GLY A 102 -11.54 -16.19 -4.66
CA GLY A 102 -11.62 -14.95 -3.91
C GLY A 102 -10.26 -14.31 -3.61
N PHE A 103 -9.26 -15.11 -3.23
CA PHE A 103 -7.90 -14.62 -3.00
C PHE A 103 -7.26 -14.00 -4.25
N TRP A 104 -7.36 -14.67 -5.40
CA TRP A 104 -6.78 -14.20 -6.65
C TRP A 104 -7.48 -12.94 -7.17
N VAL A 105 -8.80 -12.88 -7.03
CA VAL A 105 -9.59 -11.68 -7.38
C VAL A 105 -9.18 -10.51 -6.49
N ALA A 106 -9.07 -10.71 -5.18
CA ALA A 106 -8.60 -9.69 -4.26
C ALA A 106 -7.18 -9.20 -4.63
N LEU A 107 -6.27 -10.13 -4.92
CA LEU A 107 -4.88 -9.83 -5.28
C LEU A 107 -4.82 -8.98 -6.57
N VAL A 108 -5.54 -9.39 -7.61
CA VAL A 108 -5.58 -8.66 -8.90
C VAL A 108 -6.21 -7.28 -8.71
N ALA A 109 -7.34 -7.20 -7.99
CA ALA A 109 -8.03 -5.94 -7.76
C ALA A 109 -7.17 -4.93 -6.99
N VAL A 110 -6.51 -5.36 -5.91
CA VAL A 110 -5.63 -4.51 -5.11
C VAL A 110 -4.39 -4.10 -5.90
N SER A 111 -3.78 -5.03 -6.65
CA SER A 111 -2.64 -4.72 -7.50
C SER A 111 -2.98 -3.71 -8.60
N ALA A 112 -4.14 -3.86 -9.23
CA ALA A 112 -4.63 -2.92 -10.24
C ALA A 112 -4.91 -1.53 -9.63
N LEU A 113 -5.51 -1.49 -8.44
CA LEU A 113 -5.77 -0.23 -7.72
C LEU A 113 -4.47 0.51 -7.38
N LEU A 114 -3.46 -0.21 -6.88
CA LEU A 114 -2.15 0.38 -6.57
C LEU A 114 -1.43 0.85 -7.85
N ALA A 115 -1.48 0.06 -8.91
CA ALA A 115 -0.89 0.45 -10.20
C ALA A 115 -1.57 1.70 -10.77
N TYR A 116 -2.90 1.78 -10.70
CA TYR A 116 -3.66 2.96 -11.10
C TYR A 116 -3.32 4.19 -10.24
N GLY A 117 -3.25 4.02 -8.92
CA GLY A 117 -2.85 5.09 -8.00
C GLY A 117 -1.45 5.61 -8.30
N TYR A 118 -0.50 4.71 -8.55
CA TYR A 118 0.87 5.08 -8.93
C TYR A 118 0.93 5.79 -10.28
N TRP A 119 0.15 5.34 -11.26
CA TRP A 119 0.04 5.99 -12.57
C TRP A 119 -0.51 7.42 -12.43
N ASN A 120 -1.61 7.58 -11.68
CA ASN A 120 -2.22 8.88 -11.45
C ASN A 120 -1.30 9.84 -10.68
N TYR A 121 -0.55 9.32 -9.71
CA TYR A 121 0.47 10.10 -9.00
C TYR A 121 1.58 10.63 -9.93
N ARG A 122 1.97 9.85 -10.94
CA ARG A 122 2.99 10.26 -11.92
C ARG A 122 2.49 11.26 -12.97
N HIS A 123 1.18 11.41 -13.11
CA HIS A 123 0.56 12.32 -14.08
C HIS A 123 -0.32 13.35 -13.35
N PRO A 124 0.29 14.30 -12.63
CA PRO A 124 -0.46 15.34 -11.94
C PRO A 124 -1.22 16.17 -12.97
N ARG A 125 -2.51 16.40 -12.73
CA ARG A 125 -3.34 17.25 -13.57
C ARG A 125 -3.24 18.67 -13.04
N VAL A 126 -2.85 19.60 -13.91
CA VAL A 126 -2.93 21.04 -13.64
C VAL A 126 -4.37 21.47 -13.93
N VAL A 127 -5.06 21.97 -12.92
CA VAL A 127 -6.39 22.58 -13.07
C VAL A 127 -6.18 24.09 -13.02
N GLU A 128 -6.43 24.75 -14.15
CA GLU A 128 -6.44 26.21 -14.22
C GLU A 128 -7.84 26.69 -13.80
N LEU A 129 -7.89 27.57 -12.81
CA LEU A 129 -9.11 28.18 -12.31
C LEU A 129 -9.01 29.68 -12.53
N ASP A 130 -9.76 30.20 -13.47
CA ASP A 130 -9.86 31.64 -13.70
C ASP A 130 -10.83 32.28 -12.68
N LEU A 131 -10.27 33.06 -11.78
CA LEU A 131 -11.03 33.80 -10.78
C LEU A 131 -11.09 35.30 -11.20
N ALA A 132 -12.25 35.78 -11.59
CA ALA A 132 -12.47 37.19 -11.80
C ALA A 132 -12.57 37.93 -10.45
N ILE A 133 -11.70 38.89 -10.24
CA ILE A 133 -11.69 39.72 -9.02
C ILE A 133 -12.11 41.13 -9.42
N ASP A 134 -13.20 41.64 -8.83
CA ASP A 134 -13.76 42.98 -9.09
C ASP A 134 -12.95 44.13 -8.45
N ARG A 135 -11.64 43.97 -8.27
CA ARG A 135 -10.74 44.99 -7.75
C ARG A 135 -9.59 45.24 -8.71
N PRO A 136 -9.25 46.52 -8.98
CA PRO A 136 -8.07 46.83 -9.80
C PRO A 136 -6.79 46.35 -9.08
N ILE A 137 -6.06 45.44 -9.74
CA ILE A 137 -4.74 44.99 -9.31
C ILE A 137 -3.70 45.64 -10.20
N GLU A 138 -2.63 46.17 -9.60
CA GLU A 138 -1.49 46.69 -10.38
C GLU A 138 -0.90 45.54 -11.21
N GLY A 139 -1.03 45.62 -12.55
CA GLY A 139 -0.53 44.60 -13.47
C GLY A 139 -1.60 43.75 -14.16
N ASN A 140 -2.88 43.95 -13.88
CA ASN A 140 -4.05 43.35 -14.54
C ASN A 140 -4.16 41.82 -14.52
N GLU A 141 -3.13 41.10 -14.07
CA GLU A 141 -3.13 39.63 -13.91
C GLU A 141 -2.33 39.21 -12.67
N MET A 142 -2.92 38.34 -11.84
CA MET A 142 -2.24 37.72 -10.70
C MET A 142 -2.30 36.23 -10.86
N ARG A 143 -1.15 35.59 -11.02
CA ARG A 143 -1.03 34.13 -11.15
C ARG A 143 -0.68 33.51 -9.80
N ILE A 144 -1.60 32.78 -9.20
CA ILE A 144 -1.40 32.05 -7.92
C ILE A 144 -1.25 30.58 -8.25
N VAL A 145 -0.12 29.98 -7.88
CA VAL A 145 0.08 28.54 -8.00
C VAL A 145 -0.13 27.90 -6.63
N ALA A 146 -1.22 27.15 -6.47
CA ALA A 146 -1.45 26.34 -5.28
C ALA A 146 -1.02 24.90 -5.57
N VAL A 147 -0.06 24.39 -4.78
CA VAL A 147 0.36 22.99 -4.81
C VAL A 147 -0.17 22.34 -3.54
N SER A 148 -1.06 21.36 -3.69
CA SER A 148 -1.48 20.51 -2.57
C SER A 148 -0.80 19.15 -2.69
N ASP A 149 -0.15 18.74 -1.63
CA ASP A 149 0.36 17.37 -1.45
C ASP A 149 -0.77 16.39 -1.15
#